data_63e6e1b7b319fc68279c5073a108a9e4
#
_entry.id   63e6e1b7b319fc68279c5073a108a9e4
#
_cell.length_a   1.000
_cell.length_b   1.000
_cell.length_c   1.000
_cell.angle_alpha   90.00
_cell.angle_beta   90.00
_cell.angle_gamma   90.00
#
_symmetry.space_group_name_H-M   'P 1'
#
loop_
_entity.id
_entity.type
_entity.pdbx_description
1 polymer ?
#
loop_
_entity_poly.entity_id
_entity_poly.type
_entity_poly.pdbx_seq_one_letter_code
_entity_poly.pdbx_strand_id
1 'polypeptide(L)'
;MSGGGRESDNGLVSTEPAEPAGLDEAGLVARAVDGDKAALEEVIRLLSDPLYRLALRMSWRPADAEDATQEILIRVVTRLASWRGEARLLTWAYRIGVNYLLNLRRKTPQEAQQLSLDEFGASLADGLADADYRGPEATMLAEEVRLSCTQAMLQCLERGERIAFVLSDIFELSSAEAAWILEVTPAAYRKRLERARRRIGAFMNSTCGLVNPDAFCRCARRVPKALATGRIDQRRPALTAHPVTPSGRSVAEAAAQLHRLHDAAAVMRAHPDYAAPRAKIDTIAALLHSGRFPLLE
;
A
#
# COMPACT_ATOMS: atom_id res chain seq x y z
N MET A 1 -3.18 -18.33 -59.79
CA MET A 1 -2.44 -17.10 -59.51
C MET A 1 -3.00 -16.58 -58.20
N SER A 2 -2.54 -17.12 -57.11
CA SER A 2 -1.43 -16.76 -56.21
C SER A 2 -1.51 -15.28 -55.78
N GLY A 3 -1.99 -15.03 -54.60
CA GLY A 3 -1.89 -13.77 -53.89
C GLY A 3 -1.95 -14.06 -52.40
N GLY A 4 -0.78 -14.27 -51.77
CA GLY A 4 -0.65 -14.53 -50.33
C GLY A 4 -0.88 -13.27 -49.52
N GLY A 5 -1.75 -13.35 -48.54
CA GLY A 5 -1.91 -12.39 -47.47
C GLY A 5 -0.90 -12.68 -46.38
N ARG A 6 -0.03 -11.71 -46.08
CA ARG A 6 0.89 -11.78 -44.91
C ARG A 6 0.09 -11.44 -43.67
N GLU A 7 0.03 -12.38 -42.76
CA GLU A 7 -0.30 -12.14 -41.35
C GLU A 7 0.79 -11.30 -40.74
N SER A 8 0.41 -10.13 -40.27
CA SER A 8 1.26 -9.27 -39.46
C SER A 8 1.19 -9.76 -38.02
N ASP A 9 2.20 -10.48 -37.61
CA ASP A 9 2.46 -10.86 -36.22
C ASP A 9 2.77 -9.59 -35.41
N ASN A 10 1.76 -9.13 -34.68
CA ASN A 10 1.87 -7.97 -33.81
C ASN A 10 2.36 -8.44 -32.43
N GLY A 11 3.67 -8.70 -32.35
CA GLY A 11 4.35 -9.03 -31.13
C GLY A 11 4.18 -7.92 -30.09
N LEU A 12 3.24 -8.11 -29.18
CA LEU A 12 3.15 -7.37 -27.92
C LEU A 12 4.41 -7.67 -27.10
N VAL A 13 5.40 -6.80 -27.23
CA VAL A 13 6.54 -6.77 -26.32
C VAL A 13 6.01 -6.40 -24.95
N SER A 14 5.89 -7.40 -24.09
CA SER A 14 5.67 -7.22 -22.65
C SER A 14 6.89 -6.48 -22.11
N THR A 15 6.77 -5.19 -21.85
CA THR A 15 7.75 -4.45 -21.06
C THR A 15 7.58 -4.86 -19.60
N GLU A 16 8.27 -5.94 -19.23
CA GLU A 16 8.55 -6.21 -17.82
C GLU A 16 9.31 -4.99 -17.26
N PRO A 17 8.95 -4.49 -16.06
CA PRO A 17 9.73 -3.45 -15.41
C PRO A 17 11.15 -4.01 -15.21
N ALA A 18 12.16 -3.27 -15.70
CA ALA A 18 13.56 -3.64 -15.63
C ALA A 18 13.94 -4.03 -14.20
N GLU A 19 14.31 -5.29 -14.03
CA GLU A 19 14.93 -5.77 -12.80
C GLU A 19 16.15 -4.93 -12.48
N PRO A 20 16.33 -4.47 -11.23
CA PRO A 20 17.66 -4.03 -10.81
C PRO A 20 18.58 -5.26 -10.93
N ALA A 21 19.70 -5.09 -11.62
CA ALA A 21 20.65 -6.14 -11.93
C ALA A 21 20.91 -7.03 -10.71
N GLY A 22 20.38 -8.26 -10.74
CA GLY A 22 20.96 -9.44 -10.15
C GLY A 22 21.27 -9.44 -8.66
N LEU A 23 20.27 -9.15 -7.78
CA LEU A 23 20.42 -9.58 -6.38
C LEU A 23 20.26 -11.11 -6.36
N ASP A 24 21.30 -11.82 -5.94
CA ASP A 24 21.21 -13.27 -5.67
C ASP A 24 20.40 -13.49 -4.38
N GLU A 25 19.05 -13.49 -4.52
CA GLU A 25 18.15 -13.73 -3.39
C GLU A 25 18.45 -15.08 -2.73
N ALA A 26 18.78 -16.10 -3.50
CA ALA A 26 19.06 -17.44 -2.98
C ALA A 26 20.33 -17.49 -2.15
N GLY A 27 21.42 -16.91 -2.65
CA GLY A 27 22.65 -16.81 -1.90
C GLY A 27 22.54 -15.92 -0.66
N LEU A 28 21.77 -14.82 -0.75
CA LEU A 28 21.51 -13.95 0.39
C LEU A 28 20.74 -14.68 1.48
N VAL A 29 19.65 -15.38 1.12
CA VAL A 29 18.83 -16.14 2.07
C VAL A 29 19.63 -17.30 2.67
N ALA A 30 20.41 -18.05 1.87
CA ALA A 30 21.24 -19.13 2.39
C ALA A 30 22.22 -18.64 3.45
N ARG A 31 22.96 -17.56 3.19
CA ARG A 31 23.87 -16.96 4.17
C ARG A 31 23.16 -16.49 5.44
N ALA A 32 21.97 -15.85 5.29
CA ALA A 32 21.20 -15.39 6.42
C ALA A 32 20.73 -16.57 7.31
N VAL A 33 20.32 -17.68 6.68
CA VAL A 33 19.92 -18.92 7.36
C VAL A 33 21.10 -19.59 8.05
N ASP A 34 22.29 -19.54 7.44
CA ASP A 34 23.54 -20.07 8.01
C ASP A 34 24.14 -19.17 9.15
N GLY A 35 23.41 -18.11 9.54
CA GLY A 35 23.81 -17.26 10.68
C GLY A 35 24.65 -16.05 10.34
N ASP A 36 24.84 -15.71 9.05
CA ASP A 36 25.45 -14.46 8.62
C ASP A 36 24.55 -13.26 8.98
N LYS A 37 24.96 -12.53 10.01
CA LYS A 37 24.20 -11.37 10.53
C LYS A 37 24.06 -10.27 9.50
N ALA A 38 25.08 -10.02 8.69
CA ALA A 38 25.03 -8.98 7.66
C ALA A 38 24.03 -9.35 6.55
N ALA A 39 23.98 -10.63 6.17
CA ALA A 39 22.99 -11.13 5.22
C ALA A 39 21.57 -11.02 5.79
N LEU A 40 21.36 -11.31 7.07
CA LEU A 40 20.06 -11.16 7.73
C LEU A 40 19.61 -9.69 7.79
N GLU A 41 20.52 -8.76 8.13
CA GLU A 41 20.23 -7.33 8.12
C GLU A 41 19.86 -6.84 6.72
N GLU A 42 20.52 -7.34 5.69
CA GLU A 42 20.20 -7.03 4.30
C GLU A 42 18.80 -7.53 3.90
N VAL A 43 18.42 -8.75 4.29
CA VAL A 43 17.06 -9.28 4.09
C VAL A 43 16.02 -8.38 4.77
N ILE A 44 16.26 -7.99 6.03
CA ILE A 44 15.35 -7.10 6.77
C ILE A 44 15.24 -5.76 6.07
N ARG A 45 16.35 -5.18 5.63
CA ARG A 45 16.39 -3.89 4.95
C ARG A 45 15.62 -3.92 3.63
N LEU A 46 15.78 -4.98 2.84
CA LEU A 46 15.08 -5.16 1.56
C LEU A 46 13.57 -5.25 1.73
N LEU A 47 13.12 -5.91 2.80
CA LEU A 47 11.69 -6.20 2.99
C LEU A 47 10.95 -5.14 3.82
N SER A 48 11.65 -4.31 4.59
CA SER A 48 11.05 -3.39 5.55
C SER A 48 10.11 -2.39 4.91
N ASP A 49 10.56 -1.65 3.89
CA ASP A 49 9.76 -0.59 3.25
C ASP A 49 8.57 -1.15 2.46
N PRO A 50 8.72 -2.23 1.66
CA PRO A 50 7.59 -2.86 0.99
C PRO A 50 6.53 -3.38 1.97
N LEU A 51 6.94 -4.05 3.04
CA LEU A 51 6.03 -4.59 4.05
C LEU A 51 5.36 -3.47 4.87
N TYR A 52 6.07 -2.38 5.15
CA TYR A 52 5.48 -1.21 5.78
C TYR A 52 4.41 -0.57 4.90
N ARG A 53 4.68 -0.38 3.60
CA ARG A 53 3.68 0.13 2.65
C ARG A 53 2.45 -0.77 2.58
N LEU A 54 2.63 -2.09 2.59
CA LEU A 54 1.51 -3.04 2.66
C LEU A 54 0.71 -2.85 3.95
N ALA A 55 1.36 -2.84 5.10
CA ALA A 55 0.73 -2.67 6.40
C ALA A 55 -0.01 -1.33 6.49
N LEU A 56 0.58 -0.24 5.98
CA LEU A 56 -0.03 1.09 5.97
C LEU A 56 -1.33 1.12 5.14
N ARG A 57 -1.38 0.43 3.99
CA ARG A 57 -2.61 0.33 3.17
C ARG A 57 -3.71 -0.49 3.85
N MET A 58 -3.33 -1.45 4.66
CA MET A 58 -4.25 -2.30 5.40
C MET A 58 -4.68 -1.70 6.74
N SER A 59 -3.93 -0.75 7.28
CA SER A 59 -4.16 -0.09 8.56
C SER A 59 -4.71 1.33 8.36
N TRP A 60 -5.25 1.92 9.44
CA TRP A 60 -5.72 3.31 9.41
C TRP A 60 -4.61 4.30 9.77
N ARG A 61 -3.75 3.96 10.72
CA ARG A 61 -2.75 4.86 11.28
C ARG A 61 -1.33 4.33 11.02
N PRO A 62 -0.36 5.24 10.79
CA PRO A 62 1.04 4.85 10.66
C PRO A 62 1.55 4.01 11.83
N ALA A 63 1.19 4.34 13.08
CA ALA A 63 1.62 3.58 14.25
C ALA A 63 1.13 2.12 14.23
N ASP A 64 -0.11 1.86 13.80
CA ASP A 64 -0.62 0.50 13.65
C ASP A 64 0.12 -0.25 12.52
N ALA A 65 0.52 0.46 11.45
CA ALA A 65 1.32 -0.11 10.37
C ALA A 65 2.75 -0.44 10.81
N GLU A 66 3.36 0.41 11.64
CA GLU A 66 4.68 0.16 12.23
C GLU A 66 4.69 -1.12 13.05
N ASP A 67 3.72 -1.26 13.97
CA ASP A 67 3.61 -2.44 14.83
C ASP A 67 3.33 -3.71 14.00
N ALA A 68 2.45 -3.61 12.99
CA ALA A 68 2.18 -4.71 12.08
C ALA A 68 3.42 -5.11 11.28
N THR A 69 4.19 -4.13 10.79
CA THR A 69 5.43 -4.39 10.04
C THR A 69 6.46 -5.11 10.89
N GLN A 70 6.62 -4.69 12.13
CA GLN A 70 7.52 -5.35 13.09
C GLN A 70 7.16 -6.82 13.26
N GLU A 71 5.90 -7.12 13.51
CA GLU A 71 5.42 -8.48 13.70
C GLU A 71 5.57 -9.33 12.42
N ILE A 72 5.30 -8.73 11.25
CA ILE A 72 5.47 -9.40 9.96
C ILE A 72 6.95 -9.73 9.72
N LEU A 73 7.87 -8.80 9.97
CA LEU A 73 9.30 -9.02 9.80
C LEU A 73 9.82 -10.13 10.73
N ILE A 74 9.39 -10.16 12.00
CA ILE A 74 9.71 -11.26 12.90
C ILE A 74 9.25 -12.60 12.31
N ARG A 75 8.02 -12.68 11.79
CA ARG A 75 7.49 -13.90 11.16
C ARG A 75 8.21 -14.29 9.87
N VAL A 76 8.65 -13.33 9.09
CA VAL A 76 9.47 -13.54 7.89
C VAL A 76 10.80 -14.15 8.28
N VAL A 77 11.50 -13.53 9.23
CA VAL A 77 12.82 -14.00 9.66
C VAL A 77 12.75 -15.40 10.30
N THR A 78 11.78 -15.63 11.20
CA THR A 78 11.62 -16.96 11.84
C THR A 78 11.22 -18.09 10.86
N ARG A 79 10.77 -17.73 9.66
CA ARG A 79 10.41 -18.71 8.61
C ARG A 79 11.34 -18.66 7.41
N LEU A 80 12.43 -17.89 7.48
CA LEU A 80 13.30 -17.65 6.34
C LEU A 80 13.86 -18.95 5.74
N ALA A 81 14.21 -19.92 6.57
CA ALA A 81 14.65 -21.25 6.15
C ALA A 81 13.58 -22.05 5.35
N SER A 82 12.31 -21.65 5.41
CA SER A 82 11.25 -22.27 4.62
C SER A 82 11.07 -21.68 3.22
N TRP A 83 11.75 -20.59 2.89
CA TRP A 83 11.74 -20.04 1.54
C TRP A 83 12.54 -20.93 0.59
N ARG A 84 11.92 -21.36 -0.52
CA ARG A 84 12.49 -22.33 -1.47
C ARG A 84 12.75 -21.76 -2.86
N GLY A 85 12.63 -20.45 -3.04
CA GLY A 85 12.82 -19.83 -4.36
C GLY A 85 11.68 -20.06 -5.36
N GLU A 86 10.53 -20.62 -4.92
CA GLU A 86 9.35 -20.82 -5.78
C GLU A 86 8.69 -19.50 -6.22
N ALA A 87 8.95 -18.44 -5.48
CA ALA A 87 8.57 -17.07 -5.77
C ALA A 87 9.70 -16.14 -5.30
N ARG A 88 9.70 -14.90 -5.81
CA ARG A 88 10.63 -13.87 -5.31
C ARG A 88 10.50 -13.72 -3.80
N LEU A 89 11.61 -13.38 -3.15
CA LEU A 89 11.65 -13.22 -1.69
C LEU A 89 10.58 -12.22 -1.20
N LEU A 90 10.39 -11.11 -1.90
CA LEU A 90 9.37 -10.12 -1.57
C LEU A 90 7.94 -10.69 -1.73
N THR A 91 7.66 -11.45 -2.78
CA THR A 91 6.35 -12.06 -3.01
C THR A 91 6.01 -13.07 -1.90
N TRP A 92 7.00 -13.87 -1.48
CA TRP A 92 6.88 -14.78 -0.35
C TRP A 92 6.65 -14.03 0.98
N ALA A 93 7.38 -12.94 1.22
CA ALA A 93 7.20 -12.11 2.40
C ALA A 93 5.81 -11.43 2.41
N TYR A 94 5.31 -10.99 1.26
CA TYR A 94 3.93 -10.47 1.14
C TYR A 94 2.89 -11.52 1.55
N ARG A 95 3.06 -12.79 1.19
CA ARG A 95 2.14 -13.86 1.61
C ARG A 95 2.08 -13.98 3.13
N ILE A 96 3.23 -13.93 3.81
CA ILE A 96 3.29 -13.92 5.27
C ILE A 96 2.59 -12.69 5.85
N GLY A 97 2.90 -11.51 5.30
CA GLY A 97 2.31 -10.25 5.73
C GLY A 97 0.80 -10.18 5.53
N VAL A 98 0.32 -10.61 4.38
CA VAL A 98 -1.11 -10.65 4.04
C VAL A 98 -1.86 -11.60 4.98
N ASN A 99 -1.32 -12.80 5.21
CA ASN A 99 -1.92 -13.76 6.14
C ASN A 99 -2.00 -13.20 7.57
N TYR A 100 -0.96 -12.49 8.01
CA TYR A 100 -0.99 -11.80 9.30
C TYR A 100 -2.07 -10.72 9.34
N LEU A 101 -2.10 -9.81 8.36
CA LEU A 101 -3.00 -8.67 8.32
C LEU A 101 -4.48 -9.07 8.19
N LEU A 102 -4.77 -10.14 7.42
CA LEU A 102 -6.13 -10.67 7.30
C LEU A 102 -6.63 -11.31 8.59
N ASN A 103 -5.72 -11.94 9.36
CA ASN A 103 -6.03 -12.63 10.62
C ASN A 103 -5.95 -11.74 11.86
N LEU A 104 -5.61 -10.45 11.72
CA LEU A 104 -5.64 -9.51 12.83
C LEU A 104 -7.06 -9.44 13.44
N ARG A 105 -7.17 -9.85 14.72
CA ARG A 105 -8.45 -9.81 15.45
C ARG A 105 -8.92 -8.41 15.76
N ARG A 106 -7.98 -7.47 15.92
CA ARG A 106 -8.28 -6.07 16.21
C ARG A 106 -8.78 -5.38 14.94
N LYS A 107 -10.01 -4.91 14.97
CA LYS A 107 -10.57 -4.09 13.90
C LYS A 107 -10.04 -2.66 14.00
N THR A 108 -9.86 -1.99 12.87
CA THR A 108 -9.66 -0.53 12.87
C THR A 108 -10.93 0.15 13.39
N PRO A 109 -10.85 1.40 13.88
CA PRO A 109 -12.07 2.13 14.33
C PRO A 109 -13.13 2.18 13.24
N GLN A 110 -12.77 2.32 11.96
CA GLN A 110 -13.68 2.34 10.83
C GLN A 110 -14.29 0.97 10.56
N GLU A 111 -13.51 -0.09 10.61
CA GLU A 111 -14.01 -1.47 10.52
C GLU A 111 -14.91 -1.83 11.70
N ALA A 112 -14.60 -1.31 12.91
CA ALA A 112 -15.43 -1.53 14.09
C ALA A 112 -16.77 -0.82 13.97
N GLN A 113 -16.80 0.36 13.34
CA GLN A 113 -18.02 1.11 13.05
C GLN A 113 -18.76 0.59 11.81
N GLN A 114 -18.13 -0.36 11.07
CA GLN A 114 -18.67 -0.89 9.80
C GLN A 114 -19.05 0.22 8.80
N LEU A 115 -18.24 1.30 8.76
CA LEU A 115 -18.50 2.46 7.93
C LEU A 115 -18.52 2.05 6.45
N SER A 116 -19.66 2.22 5.81
CA SER A 116 -19.83 2.00 4.37
C SER A 116 -19.24 3.17 3.57
N LEU A 117 -19.01 2.95 2.27
CA LEU A 117 -18.62 4.06 1.39
C LEU A 117 -19.71 5.15 1.33
N ASP A 118 -20.98 4.79 1.41
CA ASP A 118 -22.10 5.75 1.39
C ASP A 118 -22.10 6.63 2.64
N GLU A 119 -21.96 6.03 3.81
CA GLU A 119 -21.85 6.78 5.08
C GLU A 119 -20.58 7.64 5.09
N PHE A 120 -19.48 7.13 4.53
CA PHE A 120 -18.26 7.90 4.37
C PHE A 120 -18.50 9.11 3.44
N GLY A 121 -19.17 8.91 2.30
CA GLY A 121 -19.57 9.99 1.38
C GLY A 121 -20.43 11.05 2.06
N ALA A 122 -21.43 10.64 2.83
CA ALA A 122 -22.26 11.55 3.64
C ALA A 122 -21.41 12.36 4.63
N SER A 123 -20.44 11.71 5.29
CA SER A 123 -19.51 12.39 6.19
C SER A 123 -18.58 13.38 5.47
N LEU A 124 -18.30 13.17 4.18
CA LEU A 124 -17.53 14.11 3.38
C LEU A 124 -18.34 15.33 2.98
N ALA A 125 -19.63 15.19 2.75
CA ALA A 125 -20.54 16.29 2.45
C ALA A 125 -20.77 17.17 3.69
N ASP A 126 -20.85 16.55 4.88
CA ASP A 126 -21.04 17.27 6.14
C ASP A 126 -19.87 18.21 6.45
N GLY A 127 -20.17 19.51 6.57
CA GLY A 127 -19.20 20.55 6.89
C GLY A 127 -18.16 20.80 5.80
N LEU A 128 -18.49 20.51 4.54
CA LEU A 128 -17.68 20.95 3.40
C LEU A 128 -17.77 22.47 3.27
N ALA A 129 -16.60 23.13 3.24
CA ALA A 129 -16.56 24.59 3.09
C ALA A 129 -16.94 25.02 1.66
N ASP A 130 -17.58 26.19 1.54
CA ASP A 130 -17.95 26.77 0.25
C ASP A 130 -16.75 27.19 -0.60
N ALA A 131 -15.62 27.54 0.05
CA ALA A 131 -14.41 27.96 -0.60
C ALA A 131 -13.20 27.11 -0.18
N ASP A 132 -12.18 27.09 -1.02
CA ASP A 132 -10.92 26.43 -0.72
C ASP A 132 -10.20 27.12 0.45
N TYR A 133 -9.61 26.31 1.32
CA TYR A 133 -8.77 26.79 2.41
C TYR A 133 -7.54 27.52 1.86
N ARG A 134 -7.31 28.76 2.34
CA ARG A 134 -6.24 29.65 1.89
C ARG A 134 -5.27 30.04 3.02
N GLY A 135 -5.33 29.35 4.14
CA GLY A 135 -4.43 29.58 5.27
C GLY A 135 -2.99 29.18 4.98
N PRO A 136 -2.10 29.40 5.95
CA PRO A 136 -0.74 28.86 5.87
C PRO A 136 -0.77 27.36 5.58
N GLU A 137 0.19 26.88 4.81
CA GLU A 137 0.34 25.45 4.49
C GLU A 137 -0.87 24.81 3.76
N ALA A 138 -1.69 25.64 3.08
CA ALA A 138 -2.93 25.18 2.42
C ALA A 138 -2.70 23.96 1.49
N THR A 139 -1.62 24.00 0.70
CA THR A 139 -1.27 22.90 -0.22
C THR A 139 -0.92 21.63 0.54
N MET A 140 -0.10 21.72 1.58
CA MET A 140 0.30 20.59 2.41
C MET A 140 -0.91 19.98 3.14
N LEU A 141 -1.80 20.82 3.70
CA LEU A 141 -2.99 20.37 4.39
C LEU A 141 -4.02 19.73 3.44
N ALA A 142 -4.19 20.27 2.23
CA ALA A 142 -5.04 19.65 1.22
C ALA A 142 -4.49 18.28 0.79
N GLU A 143 -3.17 18.14 0.70
CA GLU A 143 -2.50 16.88 0.42
C GLU A 143 -2.65 15.88 1.57
N GLU A 144 -2.50 16.31 2.82
CA GLU A 144 -2.74 15.46 4.00
C GLU A 144 -4.19 14.96 4.03
N VAL A 145 -5.17 15.83 3.69
CA VAL A 145 -6.57 15.43 3.52
C VAL A 145 -6.71 14.38 2.42
N ARG A 146 -6.07 14.56 1.26
CA ARG A 146 -6.12 13.60 0.16
C ARG A 146 -5.60 12.22 0.58
N LEU A 147 -4.41 12.18 1.16
CA LEU A 147 -3.76 10.95 1.60
C LEU A 147 -4.60 10.23 2.67
N SER A 148 -5.08 10.96 3.68
CA SER A 148 -5.91 10.38 4.72
C SER A 148 -7.29 9.94 4.22
N CYS A 149 -7.86 10.64 3.23
CA CYS A 149 -9.13 10.28 2.61
C CYS A 149 -9.03 8.96 1.82
N THR A 150 -7.97 8.78 1.03
CA THR A 150 -7.74 7.54 0.27
C THR A 150 -7.49 6.34 1.20
N GLN A 151 -6.79 6.54 2.32
CA GLN A 151 -6.68 5.51 3.36
C GLN A 151 -8.05 5.14 3.95
N ALA A 152 -8.89 6.15 4.24
CA ALA A 152 -10.25 5.91 4.76
C ALA A 152 -11.12 5.10 3.79
N MET A 153 -11.06 5.42 2.50
CA MET A 153 -11.82 4.68 1.48
C MET A 153 -11.44 3.19 1.46
N LEU A 154 -10.15 2.87 1.57
CA LEU A 154 -9.70 1.49 1.67
C LEU A 154 -10.29 0.78 2.89
N GLN A 155 -10.42 1.48 4.02
CA GLN A 155 -11.00 0.90 5.24
C GLN A 155 -12.51 0.60 5.11
N CYS A 156 -13.23 1.26 4.19
CA CYS A 156 -14.64 0.97 3.88
C CYS A 156 -14.83 -0.31 3.05
N LEU A 157 -13.76 -0.91 2.55
CA LEU A 157 -13.79 -2.22 1.89
C LEU A 157 -13.63 -3.35 2.92
N GLU A 158 -14.25 -4.48 2.64
CA GLU A 158 -13.91 -5.72 3.35
C GLU A 158 -12.42 -6.05 3.18
N ARG A 159 -11.78 -6.64 4.19
CA ARG A 159 -10.34 -6.92 4.18
C ARG A 159 -9.90 -7.71 2.95
N GLY A 160 -10.68 -8.69 2.52
CA GLY A 160 -10.39 -9.49 1.32
C GLY A 160 -10.50 -8.70 0.01
N GLU A 161 -11.39 -7.72 -0.08
CA GLU A 161 -11.51 -6.80 -1.21
C GLU A 161 -10.39 -5.75 -1.18
N ARG A 162 -10.14 -5.18 0.01
CA ARG A 162 -9.07 -4.20 0.23
C ARG A 162 -7.72 -4.75 -0.19
N ILE A 163 -7.35 -5.94 0.27
CA ILE A 163 -6.05 -6.52 -0.06
C ILE A 163 -5.94 -6.85 -1.56
N ALA A 164 -7.02 -7.32 -2.21
CA ALA A 164 -7.00 -7.57 -3.63
C ALA A 164 -6.76 -6.29 -4.44
N PHE A 165 -7.39 -5.19 -4.03
CA PHE A 165 -7.19 -3.87 -4.62
C PHE A 165 -5.77 -3.36 -4.37
N VAL A 166 -5.25 -3.48 -3.15
CA VAL A 166 -3.88 -3.04 -2.80
C VAL A 166 -2.84 -3.76 -3.64
N LEU A 167 -2.93 -5.10 -3.74
CA LEU A 167 -1.93 -5.88 -4.48
C LEU A 167 -1.94 -5.57 -5.98
N SER A 168 -3.12 -5.46 -6.63
CA SER A 168 -3.17 -5.25 -8.07
C SER A 168 -3.20 -3.78 -8.49
N ASP A 169 -4.03 -2.94 -7.86
CA ASP A 169 -4.23 -1.56 -8.33
C ASP A 169 -3.23 -0.57 -7.72
N ILE A 170 -2.63 -0.90 -6.57
CA ILE A 170 -1.64 -0.04 -5.91
C ILE A 170 -0.22 -0.56 -6.10
N PHE A 171 0.01 -1.86 -5.92
CA PHE A 171 1.34 -2.48 -6.05
C PHE A 171 1.59 -3.08 -7.44
N GLU A 172 0.59 -3.06 -8.32
CA GLU A 172 0.66 -3.47 -9.71
C GLU A 172 1.12 -4.93 -9.92
N LEU A 173 0.87 -5.79 -8.92
CA LEU A 173 1.15 -7.21 -9.03
C LEU A 173 0.18 -7.89 -10.02
N SER A 174 0.68 -8.86 -10.74
CA SER A 174 -0.16 -9.68 -11.62
C SER A 174 -1.23 -10.44 -10.84
N SER A 175 -2.35 -10.76 -11.50
CA SER A 175 -3.41 -11.56 -10.86
C SER A 175 -2.95 -12.95 -10.43
N ALA A 176 -1.92 -13.50 -11.07
CA ALA A 176 -1.35 -14.80 -10.72
C ALA A 176 -0.55 -14.71 -9.41
N GLU A 177 0.34 -13.71 -9.30
CA GLU A 177 1.13 -13.47 -8.08
C GLU A 177 0.23 -13.12 -6.89
N ALA A 178 -0.74 -12.21 -7.10
CA ALA A 178 -1.65 -11.81 -6.04
C ALA A 178 -2.57 -12.96 -5.58
N ALA A 179 -3.01 -13.83 -6.49
CA ALA A 179 -3.76 -15.04 -6.15
C ALA A 179 -2.90 -16.03 -5.35
N TRP A 180 -1.61 -16.19 -5.71
CA TRP A 180 -0.65 -17.00 -4.98
C TRP A 180 -0.41 -16.45 -3.56
N ILE A 181 -0.25 -15.13 -3.41
CA ILE A 181 -0.10 -14.45 -2.12
C ILE A 181 -1.33 -14.70 -1.22
N LEU A 182 -2.54 -14.63 -1.78
CA LEU A 182 -3.79 -14.81 -1.03
C LEU A 182 -4.19 -16.27 -0.84
N GLU A 183 -3.47 -17.22 -1.41
CA GLU A 183 -3.81 -18.65 -1.38
C GLU A 183 -5.22 -18.96 -1.93
N VAL A 184 -5.61 -18.28 -3.00
CA VAL A 184 -6.91 -18.44 -3.65
C VAL A 184 -6.73 -18.74 -5.14
N THR A 185 -7.79 -19.23 -5.78
CA THR A 185 -7.74 -19.41 -7.24
C THR A 185 -7.70 -18.05 -7.95
N PRO A 186 -7.02 -17.92 -9.12
CA PRO A 186 -7.02 -16.70 -9.90
C PRO A 186 -8.42 -16.18 -10.26
N ALA A 187 -9.40 -17.07 -10.44
CA ALA A 187 -10.79 -16.70 -10.68
C ALA A 187 -11.44 -16.06 -9.46
N ALA A 188 -11.24 -16.62 -8.27
CA ALA A 188 -11.74 -16.07 -7.02
C ALA A 188 -11.08 -14.70 -6.72
N TYR A 189 -9.77 -14.59 -6.99
CA TYR A 189 -9.04 -13.34 -6.86
C TYR A 189 -9.64 -12.24 -7.76
N ARG A 190 -9.77 -12.52 -9.07
CA ARG A 190 -10.33 -11.55 -10.04
C ARG A 190 -11.73 -11.07 -9.64
N LYS A 191 -12.59 -11.95 -9.13
CA LYS A 191 -13.93 -11.56 -8.64
C LYS A 191 -13.86 -10.61 -7.44
N ARG A 192 -12.92 -10.81 -6.51
CA ARG A 192 -12.69 -9.90 -5.36
C ARG A 192 -12.21 -8.53 -5.84
N LEU A 193 -11.23 -8.52 -6.74
CA LEU A 193 -10.67 -7.31 -7.32
C LEU A 193 -11.73 -6.52 -8.10
N GLU A 194 -12.54 -7.19 -8.91
CA GLU A 194 -13.63 -6.55 -9.66
C GLU A 194 -14.64 -5.86 -8.73
N ARG A 195 -15.04 -6.52 -7.64
CA ARG A 195 -15.93 -5.91 -6.66
C ARG A 195 -15.31 -4.69 -6.01
N ALA A 196 -14.05 -4.77 -5.60
CA ALA A 196 -13.33 -3.65 -5.01
C ALA A 196 -13.23 -2.46 -5.98
N ARG A 197 -12.83 -2.71 -7.23
CA ARG A 197 -12.76 -1.69 -8.30
C ARG A 197 -14.10 -1.02 -8.54
N ARG A 198 -15.17 -1.80 -8.65
CA ARG A 198 -16.52 -1.27 -8.87
C ARG A 198 -16.96 -0.38 -7.72
N ARG A 199 -16.75 -0.79 -6.46
CA ARG A 199 -17.15 -0.03 -5.26
C ARG A 199 -16.35 1.27 -5.15
N ILE A 200 -15.02 1.21 -5.23
CA ILE A 200 -14.15 2.40 -5.16
C ILE A 200 -14.40 3.32 -6.36
N GLY A 201 -14.47 2.78 -7.57
CA GLY A 201 -14.70 3.56 -8.79
C GLY A 201 -16.04 4.29 -8.78
N ALA A 202 -17.13 3.62 -8.41
CA ALA A 202 -18.45 4.24 -8.30
C ALA A 202 -18.45 5.36 -7.25
N PHE A 203 -17.88 5.09 -6.07
CA PHE A 203 -17.79 6.07 -5.00
C PHE A 203 -16.97 7.30 -5.41
N MET A 204 -15.78 7.09 -5.96
CA MET A 204 -14.91 8.22 -6.33
C MET A 204 -15.50 9.03 -7.49
N ASN A 205 -16.14 8.36 -8.45
CA ASN A 205 -16.78 9.07 -9.55
C ASN A 205 -17.97 9.95 -9.08
N SER A 206 -18.74 9.51 -8.09
CA SER A 206 -19.85 10.30 -7.56
C SER A 206 -19.44 11.37 -6.55
N THR A 207 -18.26 11.22 -5.90
CA THR A 207 -17.91 12.00 -4.71
C THR A 207 -16.65 12.86 -4.91
N CYS A 208 -15.63 12.33 -5.58
CA CYS A 208 -14.27 12.90 -5.54
C CYS A 208 -13.97 13.76 -6.77
N GLY A 209 -13.70 15.05 -6.55
CA GLY A 209 -13.35 15.98 -7.62
C GLY A 209 -11.97 15.79 -8.25
N LEU A 210 -11.15 14.86 -7.75
CA LEU A 210 -9.91 14.45 -8.41
C LEU A 210 -10.18 13.44 -9.54
N VAL A 211 -11.29 12.69 -9.46
CA VAL A 211 -11.70 11.70 -10.47
C VAL A 211 -12.75 12.30 -11.40
N ASN A 212 -13.77 12.92 -10.83
CA ASN A 212 -14.84 13.57 -11.58
C ASN A 212 -14.91 15.07 -11.21
N PRO A 213 -14.60 15.99 -12.15
CA PRO A 213 -14.67 17.44 -11.89
C PRO A 213 -16.04 17.95 -11.43
N ASP A 214 -17.13 17.25 -11.77
CA ASP A 214 -18.50 17.62 -11.36
C ASP A 214 -18.87 17.11 -9.96
N ALA A 215 -18.08 16.20 -9.37
CA ALA A 215 -18.28 15.73 -8.02
C ALA A 215 -18.07 16.87 -6.99
N PHE A 216 -18.78 16.80 -5.87
CA PHE A 216 -18.85 17.91 -4.91
C PHE A 216 -17.58 18.08 -4.06
N CYS A 217 -16.85 17.01 -3.74
CA CYS A 217 -15.76 17.04 -2.77
C CYS A 217 -14.46 17.61 -3.39
N ARG A 218 -13.85 18.55 -2.68
CA ARG A 218 -12.52 19.11 -2.96
C ARG A 218 -11.68 19.01 -1.71
N CYS A 219 -10.45 18.49 -1.82
CA CYS A 219 -9.56 18.31 -0.66
C CYS A 219 -9.32 19.62 0.08
N ALA A 220 -9.08 20.73 -0.62
CA ALA A 220 -8.89 22.05 -0.02
C ALA A 220 -10.12 22.54 0.76
N ARG A 221 -11.34 22.20 0.33
CA ARG A 221 -12.57 22.57 1.04
C ARG A 221 -12.82 21.71 2.27
N ARG A 222 -12.18 20.53 2.35
CA ARG A 222 -12.27 19.62 3.51
C ARG A 222 -11.31 19.98 4.64
N VAL A 223 -10.29 20.78 4.38
CA VAL A 223 -9.26 21.15 5.37
C VAL A 223 -9.86 21.71 6.66
N PRO A 224 -10.80 22.69 6.65
CA PRO A 224 -11.34 23.26 7.89
C PRO A 224 -12.00 22.21 8.78
N LYS A 225 -12.86 21.36 8.20
CA LYS A 225 -13.55 20.31 8.96
C LYS A 225 -12.58 19.25 9.44
N ALA A 226 -11.60 18.85 8.63
CA ALA A 226 -10.58 17.85 8.99
C ALA A 226 -9.72 18.33 10.17
N LEU A 227 -9.36 19.59 10.23
CA LEU A 227 -8.67 20.21 11.37
C LEU A 227 -9.58 20.26 12.60
N ALA A 228 -10.80 20.73 12.46
CA ALA A 228 -11.76 20.86 13.57
C ALA A 228 -12.10 19.52 14.23
N THR A 229 -12.11 18.44 13.46
CA THR A 229 -12.41 17.09 13.96
C THR A 229 -11.15 16.30 14.36
N GLY A 230 -9.95 16.90 14.28
CA GLY A 230 -8.68 16.22 14.58
C GLY A 230 -8.34 15.09 13.61
N ARG A 231 -8.94 15.08 12.42
CA ARG A 231 -8.66 14.09 11.39
C ARG A 231 -7.29 14.28 10.77
N ILE A 232 -6.87 15.52 10.66
CA ILE A 232 -5.51 15.93 10.32
C ILE A 232 -4.99 16.89 11.40
N ASP A 233 -3.68 16.89 11.60
CA ASP A 233 -3.00 17.78 12.55
C ASP A 233 -1.98 18.63 11.76
N GLN A 234 -2.18 19.95 11.77
CA GLN A 234 -1.29 20.88 11.08
C GLN A 234 0.14 20.84 11.61
N ARG A 235 0.31 20.60 12.93
CA ARG A 235 1.63 20.56 13.58
C ARG A 235 2.33 19.21 13.44
N ARG A 236 1.57 18.14 13.20
CA ARG A 236 2.06 16.76 13.11
C ARG A 236 1.32 16.01 12.00
N PRO A 237 1.52 16.41 10.73
CA PRO A 237 0.89 15.70 9.63
C PRO A 237 1.41 14.27 9.58
N ALA A 238 0.48 13.32 9.57
CA ALA A 238 0.81 11.91 9.72
C ALA A 238 1.35 11.27 8.45
N LEU A 239 0.95 11.79 7.28
CA LEU A 239 1.25 11.20 5.97
C LEU A 239 2.19 12.08 5.14
N THR A 240 1.98 13.39 5.10
CA THR A 240 2.83 14.30 4.31
C THR A 240 4.22 14.51 4.92
N ALA A 241 4.37 14.40 6.26
CA ALA A 241 5.66 14.46 6.94
C ALA A 241 6.28 13.07 7.20
N HIS A 242 5.62 11.99 6.78
CA HIS A 242 6.15 10.66 6.98
C HIS A 242 7.40 10.42 6.10
N PRO A 243 8.44 9.77 6.61
CA PRO A 243 9.63 9.46 5.82
C PRO A 243 9.30 8.70 4.53
N VAL A 244 9.99 9.05 3.44
CA VAL A 244 9.95 8.33 2.16
C VAL A 244 11.29 7.69 1.88
N THR A 245 11.29 6.67 1.02
CA THR A 245 12.54 6.01 0.60
C THR A 245 13.42 7.00 -0.17
N PRO A 246 14.77 6.95 -0.05
CA PRO A 246 15.65 7.92 -0.69
C PRO A 246 15.52 8.02 -2.21
N SER A 247 15.19 6.91 -2.87
CA SER A 247 14.95 6.82 -4.32
C SER A 247 13.46 6.75 -4.68
N GLY A 248 12.58 6.88 -3.69
CA GLY A 248 11.15 6.76 -3.87
C GLY A 248 10.47 8.07 -4.21
N ARG A 249 9.22 7.99 -4.67
CA ARG A 249 8.40 9.16 -4.96
C ARG A 249 8.13 9.97 -3.71
N SER A 250 8.41 11.26 -3.79
CA SER A 250 8.04 12.24 -2.77
C SER A 250 6.53 12.56 -2.80
N VAL A 251 6.05 13.28 -1.80
CA VAL A 251 4.67 13.80 -1.76
C VAL A 251 4.37 14.66 -2.99
N ALA A 252 5.31 15.52 -3.40
CA ALA A 252 5.13 16.42 -4.54
C ALA A 252 5.06 15.65 -5.87
N GLU A 253 5.90 14.65 -6.08
CA GLU A 253 5.90 13.81 -7.28
C GLU A 253 4.63 12.94 -7.36
N ALA A 254 4.19 12.39 -6.24
CA ALA A 254 2.96 11.64 -6.15
C ALA A 254 1.73 12.53 -6.48
N ALA A 255 1.70 13.75 -5.97
CA ALA A 255 0.66 14.73 -6.27
C ALA A 255 0.68 15.15 -7.76
N ALA A 256 1.85 15.34 -8.35
CA ALA A 256 2.00 15.72 -9.76
C ALA A 256 1.44 14.66 -10.74
N GLN A 257 1.44 13.40 -10.37
CA GLN A 257 0.84 12.33 -11.18
C GLN A 257 -0.69 12.44 -11.28
N LEU A 258 -1.36 13.00 -10.28
CA LEU A 258 -2.81 13.13 -10.23
C LEU A 258 -3.36 14.04 -11.33
N HIS A 259 -2.62 15.07 -11.70
CA HIS A 259 -3.06 16.04 -12.71
C HIS A 259 -3.14 15.46 -14.13
N ARG A 260 -2.62 14.26 -14.35
CA ARG A 260 -2.56 13.60 -15.66
C ARG A 260 -3.55 12.45 -15.84
N LEU A 261 -4.16 11.95 -14.77
CA LEU A 261 -4.98 10.74 -14.80
C LEU A 261 -6.23 10.92 -13.90
N HIS A 262 -7.38 11.12 -14.52
CA HIS A 262 -8.69 11.14 -13.83
C HIS A 262 -9.19 9.71 -13.57
N ASP A 263 -8.38 8.89 -12.92
CA ASP A 263 -8.67 7.49 -12.63
C ASP A 263 -8.59 7.20 -11.12
N ALA A 264 -9.56 6.46 -10.61
CA ALA A 264 -9.64 6.11 -9.19
C ALA A 264 -8.40 5.33 -8.71
N ALA A 265 -7.89 4.40 -9.52
CA ALA A 265 -6.69 3.65 -9.20
C ALA A 265 -5.45 4.55 -9.16
N ALA A 266 -5.34 5.51 -10.10
CA ALA A 266 -4.25 6.49 -10.12
C ALA A 266 -4.24 7.36 -8.85
N VAL A 267 -5.40 7.84 -8.40
CA VAL A 267 -5.51 8.60 -7.13
C VAL A 267 -5.06 7.75 -5.94
N MET A 268 -5.42 6.46 -5.94
CA MET A 268 -5.02 5.52 -4.89
C MET A 268 -3.53 5.17 -4.94
N ARG A 269 -2.93 5.07 -6.14
CA ARG A 269 -1.48 4.86 -6.33
C ARG A 269 -0.65 6.08 -6.00
N ALA A 270 -1.19 7.28 -6.18
CA ALA A 270 -0.48 8.54 -5.98
C ALA A 270 -0.22 8.86 -4.50
N HIS A 271 0.35 7.90 -3.79
CA HIS A 271 0.95 8.11 -2.48
C HIS A 271 2.48 8.13 -2.62
N PRO A 272 3.18 8.80 -1.68
CA PRO A 272 4.63 8.71 -1.58
C PRO A 272 5.09 7.27 -1.34
N ASP A 273 6.32 6.97 -1.69
CA ASP A 273 6.94 5.70 -1.39
C ASP A 273 7.49 5.72 0.05
N TYR A 274 6.58 5.56 1.00
CA TYR A 274 6.89 5.61 2.42
C TYR A 274 7.96 4.61 2.85
N ALA A 275 8.89 5.08 3.67
CA ALA A 275 9.88 4.26 4.34
C ALA A 275 9.38 3.77 5.71
N ALA A 276 9.77 2.58 6.09
CA ALA A 276 9.57 2.09 7.45
C ALA A 276 10.42 2.93 8.44
N PRO A 277 9.87 3.31 9.61
CA PRO A 277 10.63 4.07 10.60
C PRO A 277 11.88 3.31 11.07
N ARG A 278 13.07 3.90 10.86
CA ARG A 278 14.37 3.26 11.12
C ARG A 278 14.49 2.74 12.54
N ALA A 279 14.06 3.50 13.55
CA ALA A 279 14.13 3.09 14.94
C ALA A 279 13.42 1.75 15.23
N LYS A 280 12.33 1.44 14.53
CA LYS A 280 11.63 0.16 14.63
C LYS A 280 12.43 -0.97 13.98
N ILE A 281 13.06 -0.70 12.83
CA ILE A 281 13.89 -1.66 12.11
C ILE A 281 15.13 -2.00 12.92
N ASP A 282 15.81 -0.99 13.48
CA ASP A 282 16.98 -1.17 14.35
C ASP A 282 16.63 -2.00 15.60
N THR A 283 15.42 -1.79 16.16
CA THR A 283 14.92 -2.59 17.28
C THR A 283 14.77 -4.07 16.90
N ILE A 284 14.26 -4.36 15.69
CA ILE A 284 14.13 -5.73 15.20
C ILE A 284 15.51 -6.36 15.02
N ALA A 285 16.44 -5.67 14.39
CA ALA A 285 17.80 -6.14 14.20
C ALA A 285 18.47 -6.45 15.56
N ALA A 286 18.33 -5.55 16.54
CA ALA A 286 18.84 -5.75 17.90
C ALA A 286 18.19 -6.95 18.62
N LEU A 287 16.88 -7.14 18.49
CA LEU A 287 16.16 -8.29 19.05
C LEU A 287 16.67 -9.61 18.47
N LEU A 288 16.84 -9.67 17.15
CA LEU A 288 17.34 -10.86 16.45
C LEU A 288 18.80 -11.18 16.82
N HIS A 289 19.61 -10.14 17.07
CA HIS A 289 20.99 -10.31 17.52
C HIS A 289 21.11 -10.71 19.00
N SER A 290 20.06 -10.55 19.80
CA SER A 290 20.09 -10.83 21.25
C SER A 290 20.15 -12.32 21.61
N GLY A 291 20.06 -13.23 20.63
CA GLY A 291 20.03 -14.68 20.87
C GLY A 291 18.78 -15.19 21.57
N ARG A 292 17.78 -14.32 21.80
CA ARG A 292 16.50 -14.72 22.44
C ARG A 292 15.56 -15.46 21.49
N PHE A 293 15.86 -15.45 20.23
CA PHE A 293 15.14 -16.23 19.21
C PHE A 293 16.14 -17.25 18.65
N PRO A 294 16.02 -18.54 18.95
CA PRO A 294 16.71 -19.56 18.21
C PRO A 294 16.13 -19.58 16.79
N LEU A 295 16.77 -18.80 15.93
CA LEU A 295 16.28 -18.60 14.56
C LEU A 295 16.51 -19.82 13.66
N LEU A 296 17.34 -20.76 14.11
CA LEU A 296 17.98 -21.74 13.23
C LEU A 296 18.42 -23.03 13.94
N GLU A 297 17.61 -23.56 14.89
CA GLU A 297 17.77 -24.97 15.26
C GLU A 297 16.86 -25.87 14.46
#